data_7d17a06971d4e4c4fa78ee52939c3347
#
_entry.id   7d17a06971d4e4c4fa78ee52939c3347
#
_cell.length_a   1.000
_cell.length_b   1.000
_cell.length_c   1.000
_cell.angle_alpha   90.00
_cell.angle_beta   90.00
_cell.angle_gamma   90.00
#
_symmetry.space_group_name_H-M   'P 1'
#
loop_
_entity.id
_entity.type
_entity.pdbx_description
1 polymer ?
#
loop_
_entity_poly.entity_id
_entity_poly.type
_entity_poly.pdbx_seq_one_letter_code
_entity_poly.pdbx_strand_id
1 'polypeptide(L)'
;MTTFDAAGTAAQASLSAPAGITRFVGRGKTFWRLLSIGAVLLMFTLGIYRFWLSTDIRRYLWSNTELAGESFEYAGTAYELLLGFLIALALLVPFYAVFFLLTLAPGNLWSLLGLLILIFLGQYAIYRARRYRLTRTIYRGVRFHQTGSAFLYALCAVLWWALIILSAGLAYPFAQAQLEHFKMRHTFFGNLRGRFGGSGWHLLVRGLPLWAFTVVPLAIGAIATIRAIDWNALNTATGADARATWVKASGFDSTDVIVALTGAWLLCSLALLYPIFHAIMLRWWVSGLRFGDVAVRSSLRIARVFGVYARFFGNATLFTAIAGALLGIGAFGLSKITGGPSSMRGEIITTVLSLGAYAAIALGYWTIYQATVKLGVWRCVIESLEISNSAALEHVAAAGEAASPIGEGLADALNVGGI
;
A
#
# COMPACT_ATOMS: atom_id res chain seq x y z
N MET A 1 64.69 6.78 0.49
CA MET A 1 63.77 6.38 1.58
C MET A 1 62.59 7.34 1.59
N THR A 2 61.80 7.43 0.52
CA THR A 2 60.64 8.35 0.36
C THR A 2 59.68 7.92 -0.77
N THR A 3 59.31 6.63 -0.89
CA THR A 3 58.36 6.17 -1.90
C THR A 3 57.25 5.25 -1.36
N PHE A 4 57.14 5.11 -0.04
CA PHE A 4 56.12 4.22 0.56
C PHE A 4 54.87 4.94 1.13
N ASP A 5 54.89 6.28 1.25
CA ASP A 5 53.76 7.02 1.86
C ASP A 5 52.71 7.50 0.85
N ALA A 6 52.98 7.49 -0.45
CA ALA A 6 52.04 7.98 -1.45
C ALA A 6 50.92 6.96 -1.78
N ALA A 7 51.16 5.66 -1.61
CA ALA A 7 50.17 4.61 -1.86
C ALA A 7 49.14 4.47 -0.71
N GLY A 8 49.57 4.76 0.52
CA GLY A 8 48.66 4.74 1.69
C GLY A 8 47.65 5.89 1.70
N THR A 9 48.07 7.06 1.26
CA THR A 9 47.19 8.26 1.17
C THR A 9 46.21 8.18 0.01
N ALA A 10 46.57 7.56 -1.10
CA ALA A 10 45.66 7.33 -2.22
C ALA A 10 44.57 6.28 -1.90
N ALA A 11 44.95 5.24 -1.14
CA ALA A 11 44.00 4.21 -0.70
C ALA A 11 43.02 4.73 0.39
N GLN A 12 43.40 5.67 1.23
CA GLN A 12 42.55 6.33 2.19
C GLN A 12 41.67 7.42 1.57
N ALA A 13 42.08 8.09 0.51
CA ALA A 13 41.28 9.06 -0.23
C ALA A 13 40.18 8.43 -1.07
N SER A 14 40.27 7.15 -1.42
CA SER A 14 39.20 6.42 -2.13
C SER A 14 38.07 5.95 -1.23
N LEU A 15 38.15 6.10 0.10
CA LEU A 15 37.13 5.69 1.09
C LEU A 15 36.19 6.81 1.51
N SER A 16 36.34 8.03 1.04
CA SER A 16 35.48 9.18 1.37
C SER A 16 35.01 9.93 0.11
N ALA A 17 34.43 9.23 -0.86
CA ALA A 17 33.56 9.91 -1.80
C ALA A 17 32.38 10.51 -1.00
N PRO A 18 32.01 11.80 -1.20
CA PRO A 18 30.96 12.43 -0.42
C PRO A 18 29.68 11.61 -0.53
N ALA A 19 29.10 11.29 0.63
CA ALA A 19 27.80 10.61 0.68
C ALA A 19 26.80 11.45 -0.13
N GLY A 20 26.15 10.86 -1.12
CA GLY A 20 25.18 11.56 -1.95
C GLY A 20 24.05 12.08 -1.05
N ILE A 21 23.90 13.40 -0.96
CA ILE A 21 22.85 14.04 -0.17
C ILE A 21 21.54 13.89 -0.93
N THR A 22 20.57 13.24 -0.30
CA THR A 22 19.19 13.19 -0.80
C THR A 22 18.33 14.23 -0.10
N ARG A 23 17.51 14.93 -0.86
CA ARG A 23 16.68 16.00 -0.35
C ARG A 23 15.29 15.99 -1.00
N PHE A 24 14.27 16.32 -0.22
CA PHE A 24 12.94 16.58 -0.74
C PHE A 24 12.62 18.09 -0.68
N VAL A 25 12.46 18.74 -1.84
CA VAL A 25 12.26 20.18 -1.96
C VAL A 25 10.78 20.58 -2.11
N GLY A 26 9.87 19.60 -2.23
CA GLY A 26 8.45 19.82 -2.46
C GLY A 26 7.75 20.51 -1.28
N ARG A 27 6.85 21.47 -1.61
CA ARG A 27 6.06 22.21 -0.62
C ARG A 27 4.72 21.52 -0.36
N GLY A 28 4.42 21.19 0.89
CA GLY A 28 3.17 20.53 1.29
C GLY A 28 1.92 21.30 0.85
N LYS A 29 1.92 22.63 0.86
CA LYS A 29 0.80 23.48 0.41
C LYS A 29 0.49 23.27 -1.08
N THR A 30 1.51 23.17 -1.93
CA THR A 30 1.34 22.93 -3.37
C THR A 30 0.75 21.54 -3.62
N PHE A 31 1.25 20.54 -2.89
CA PHE A 31 0.73 19.18 -2.98
C PHE A 31 -0.71 19.07 -2.49
N TRP A 32 -1.05 19.75 -1.38
CA TRP A 32 -2.42 19.82 -0.89
C TRP A 32 -3.38 20.41 -1.93
N ARG A 33 -2.98 21.55 -2.56
CA ARG A 33 -3.79 22.16 -3.62
C ARG A 33 -4.02 21.22 -4.80
N LEU A 34 -2.96 20.50 -5.25
CA LEU A 34 -3.06 19.50 -6.31
C LEU A 34 -4.09 18.43 -5.96
N LEU A 35 -4.00 17.87 -4.73
CA LEU A 35 -4.92 16.83 -4.27
C LEU A 35 -6.36 17.32 -4.13
N SER A 36 -6.57 18.54 -3.59
CA SER A 36 -7.91 19.10 -3.39
C SER A 36 -8.61 19.35 -4.71
N ILE A 37 -7.91 19.95 -5.68
CA ILE A 37 -8.47 20.14 -7.04
C ILE A 37 -8.74 18.76 -7.68
N GLY A 38 -7.80 17.83 -7.54
CA GLY A 38 -7.96 16.46 -8.04
C GLY A 38 -9.16 15.74 -7.44
N ALA A 39 -9.41 15.87 -6.13
CA ALA A 39 -10.57 15.27 -5.46
C ALA A 39 -11.90 15.83 -5.98
N VAL A 40 -11.98 17.14 -6.20
CA VAL A 40 -13.15 17.78 -6.82
C VAL A 40 -13.38 17.25 -8.23
N LEU A 41 -12.32 17.20 -9.07
CA LEU A 41 -12.43 16.65 -10.43
C LEU A 41 -12.78 15.15 -10.44
N LEU A 42 -12.29 14.37 -9.48
CA LEU A 42 -12.68 12.96 -9.30
C LEU A 42 -14.20 12.84 -9.07
N MET A 43 -14.77 13.69 -8.25
CA MET A 43 -16.19 13.68 -7.95
C MET A 43 -17.02 13.99 -9.20
N PHE A 44 -16.67 15.03 -9.94
CA PHE A 44 -17.40 15.43 -11.16
C PHE A 44 -17.22 14.47 -12.35
N THR A 45 -16.07 13.80 -12.44
CA THR A 45 -15.79 12.86 -13.54
C THR A 45 -16.12 11.40 -13.18
N LEU A 46 -16.81 11.17 -12.05
CA LEU A 46 -17.15 9.84 -11.54
C LEU A 46 -15.92 8.90 -11.46
N GLY A 47 -14.77 9.48 -11.06
CA GLY A 47 -13.53 8.74 -10.87
C GLY A 47 -12.62 8.63 -12.08
N ILE A 48 -13.02 9.07 -13.27
CA ILE A 48 -12.17 8.98 -14.48
C ILE A 48 -10.90 9.84 -14.33
N TYR A 49 -10.97 10.98 -13.65
CA TYR A 49 -9.82 11.85 -13.43
C TYR A 49 -8.67 11.22 -12.64
N ARG A 50 -8.88 10.05 -12.01
CA ARG A 50 -7.86 9.35 -11.20
C ARG A 50 -6.55 9.07 -11.95
N PHE A 51 -6.61 8.86 -13.27
CA PHE A 51 -5.42 8.58 -14.08
C PHE A 51 -4.53 9.83 -14.21
N TRP A 52 -5.14 11.00 -14.42
CA TRP A 52 -4.43 12.29 -14.43
C TRP A 52 -3.88 12.61 -13.05
N LEU A 53 -4.69 12.51 -12.03
CA LEU A 53 -4.29 12.79 -10.66
C LEU A 53 -3.14 11.87 -10.20
N SER A 54 -3.18 10.57 -10.50
CA SER A 54 -2.08 9.64 -10.19
C SER A 54 -0.78 10.01 -10.90
N THR A 55 -0.87 10.43 -12.16
CA THR A 55 0.28 10.89 -12.95
C THR A 55 0.87 12.16 -12.36
N ASP A 56 0.02 13.14 -12.02
CA ASP A 56 0.44 14.43 -11.45
C ASP A 56 1.07 14.27 -10.06
N ILE A 57 0.52 13.38 -9.21
CA ILE A 57 1.11 13.01 -7.91
C ILE A 57 2.52 12.43 -8.12
N ARG A 58 2.68 11.48 -9.05
CA ARG A 58 4.00 10.88 -9.34
C ARG A 58 4.97 11.92 -9.87
N ARG A 59 4.57 12.74 -10.84
CA ARG A 59 5.41 13.84 -11.35
C ARG A 59 5.84 14.78 -10.23
N TYR A 60 4.90 15.17 -9.36
CA TYR A 60 5.21 16.03 -8.22
C TYR A 60 6.23 15.40 -7.28
N LEU A 61 6.05 14.14 -6.90
CA LEU A 61 6.97 13.45 -5.98
C LEU A 61 8.35 13.27 -6.59
N TRP A 62 8.44 12.82 -7.85
CA TRP A 62 9.72 12.58 -8.54
C TRP A 62 10.48 13.89 -8.78
N SER A 63 9.85 14.91 -9.36
CA SER A 63 10.50 16.19 -9.65
C SER A 63 10.95 16.97 -8.42
N ASN A 64 10.37 16.68 -7.24
CA ASN A 64 10.79 17.31 -5.99
C ASN A 64 11.70 16.38 -5.13
N THR A 65 12.15 15.26 -5.68
CA THR A 65 13.12 14.37 -5.03
C THR A 65 14.47 14.56 -5.69
N GLU A 66 15.42 15.13 -4.95
CA GLU A 66 16.78 15.38 -5.40
C GLU A 66 17.74 14.34 -4.84
N LEU A 67 18.64 13.87 -5.70
CA LEU A 67 19.78 13.04 -5.38
C LEU A 67 21.04 13.68 -5.96
N ALA A 68 22.03 13.97 -5.12
CA ALA A 68 23.29 14.62 -5.54
C ALA A 68 23.06 15.90 -6.39
N GLY A 69 22.03 16.68 -6.03
CA GLY A 69 21.72 17.97 -6.70
C GLY A 69 20.83 17.87 -7.95
N GLU A 70 20.48 16.67 -8.40
CA GLU A 70 19.62 16.46 -9.56
C GLU A 70 18.29 15.77 -9.18
N SER A 71 17.19 16.17 -9.84
CA SER A 71 15.87 15.61 -9.59
C SER A 71 15.59 14.41 -10.46
N PHE A 72 14.66 13.56 -9.98
CA PHE A 72 14.10 12.49 -10.79
C PHE A 72 13.01 13.02 -11.72
N GLU A 73 12.83 12.34 -12.85
CA GLU A 73 11.76 12.63 -13.79
C GLU A 73 10.80 11.45 -13.91
N TYR A 74 9.51 11.74 -14.04
CA TYR A 74 8.49 10.74 -14.34
C TYR A 74 7.89 11.00 -15.74
N ALA A 75 8.21 10.10 -16.69
CA ALA A 75 7.83 10.22 -18.09
C ALA A 75 6.49 9.53 -18.43
N GLY A 76 5.75 9.01 -17.45
CA GLY A 76 4.45 8.35 -17.67
C GLY A 76 3.35 9.36 -17.99
N THR A 77 2.35 8.93 -18.76
CA THR A 77 1.20 9.74 -19.15
C THR A 77 -0.10 9.16 -18.58
N ALA A 78 -1.09 10.03 -18.34
CA ALA A 78 -2.42 9.63 -17.89
C ALA A 78 -3.16 8.77 -18.92
N TYR A 79 -2.95 9.05 -20.21
CA TYR A 79 -3.55 8.27 -21.29
C TYR A 79 -3.05 6.83 -21.34
N GLU A 80 -1.76 6.60 -21.06
CA GLU A 80 -1.22 5.23 -20.96
C GLU A 80 -1.89 4.46 -19.83
N LEU A 81 -2.10 5.12 -18.66
CA LEU A 81 -2.79 4.50 -17.52
C LEU A 81 -4.24 4.19 -17.84
N LEU A 82 -4.96 5.14 -18.45
CA LEU A 82 -6.36 4.94 -18.86
C LEU A 82 -6.49 3.80 -19.86
N LEU A 83 -5.65 3.79 -20.91
CA LEU A 83 -5.66 2.73 -21.91
C LEU A 83 -5.35 1.37 -21.30
N GLY A 84 -4.31 1.30 -20.46
CA GLY A 84 -3.97 0.08 -19.74
C GLY A 84 -5.11 -0.44 -18.86
N PHE A 85 -5.84 0.47 -18.18
CA PHE A 85 -7.02 0.14 -17.39
C PHE A 85 -8.17 -0.39 -18.24
N LEU A 86 -8.48 0.26 -19.38
CA LEU A 86 -9.55 -0.18 -20.27
C LEU A 86 -9.27 -1.58 -20.85
N ILE A 87 -8.02 -1.85 -21.24
CA ILE A 87 -7.62 -3.19 -21.71
C ILE A 87 -7.76 -4.21 -20.57
N ALA A 88 -7.32 -3.87 -19.35
CA ALA A 88 -7.47 -4.76 -18.21
C ALA A 88 -8.94 -5.02 -17.88
N LEU A 89 -9.79 -4.01 -17.96
CA LEU A 89 -11.22 -4.13 -17.72
C LEU A 89 -11.87 -5.04 -18.78
N ALA A 90 -11.52 -4.88 -20.05
CA ALA A 90 -12.00 -5.73 -21.15
C ALA A 90 -11.65 -7.22 -20.96
N LEU A 91 -10.52 -7.52 -20.28
CA LEU A 91 -10.13 -8.88 -19.93
C LEU A 91 -10.80 -9.39 -18.65
N LEU A 92 -10.93 -8.52 -17.64
CA LEU A 92 -11.45 -8.91 -16.32
C LEU A 92 -12.98 -9.04 -16.30
N VAL A 93 -13.73 -8.22 -17.06
CA VAL A 93 -15.20 -8.28 -17.08
C VAL A 93 -15.70 -9.65 -17.55
N PRO A 94 -15.27 -10.22 -18.67
CA PRO A 94 -15.65 -11.58 -19.04
C PRO A 94 -15.22 -12.63 -18.03
N PHE A 95 -14.02 -12.49 -17.46
CA PHE A 95 -13.55 -13.40 -16.43
C PHE A 95 -14.45 -13.38 -15.19
N TYR A 96 -14.83 -12.19 -14.69
CA TYR A 96 -15.75 -12.06 -13.57
C TYR A 96 -17.16 -12.58 -13.90
N ALA A 97 -17.65 -12.36 -15.12
CA ALA A 97 -18.95 -12.88 -15.54
C ALA A 97 -18.96 -14.42 -15.52
N VAL A 98 -17.93 -15.06 -16.11
CA VAL A 98 -17.79 -16.52 -16.06
C VAL A 98 -17.64 -17.02 -14.64
N PHE A 99 -16.81 -16.37 -13.84
CA PHE A 99 -16.61 -16.73 -12.43
C PHE A 99 -17.93 -16.64 -11.64
N PHE A 100 -18.70 -15.55 -11.83
CA PHE A 100 -20.01 -15.39 -11.20
C PHE A 100 -20.97 -16.51 -11.59
N LEU A 101 -21.05 -16.87 -12.87
CA LEU A 101 -21.89 -17.99 -13.34
C LEU A 101 -21.47 -19.33 -12.71
N LEU A 102 -20.16 -19.56 -12.57
CA LEU A 102 -19.64 -20.77 -11.90
C LEU A 102 -19.96 -20.83 -10.42
N THR A 103 -20.09 -19.67 -9.72
CA THR A 103 -20.51 -19.65 -8.31
C THR A 103 -21.95 -20.02 -8.10
N LEU A 104 -22.80 -19.94 -9.14
CA LEU A 104 -24.19 -20.38 -9.11
C LEU A 104 -24.32 -21.91 -9.25
N ALA A 105 -23.29 -22.60 -9.71
CA ALA A 105 -23.26 -24.06 -9.76
C ALA A 105 -23.10 -24.67 -8.36
N PRO A 106 -23.75 -25.82 -8.08
CA PRO A 106 -23.61 -26.49 -6.80
C PRO A 106 -22.19 -26.98 -6.62
N GLY A 107 -21.53 -26.54 -5.55
CA GLY A 107 -20.17 -26.95 -5.15
C GLY A 107 -19.21 -25.76 -4.98
N ASN A 108 -18.57 -25.69 -3.79
CA ASN A 108 -17.71 -24.57 -3.41
C ASN A 108 -16.31 -24.57 -4.09
N LEU A 109 -15.94 -25.63 -4.80
CA LEU A 109 -14.61 -25.77 -5.43
C LEU A 109 -14.34 -24.72 -6.50
N TRP A 110 -15.34 -24.36 -7.29
CA TRP A 110 -15.20 -23.33 -8.34
C TRP A 110 -14.95 -21.95 -7.76
N SER A 111 -15.59 -21.62 -6.64
CA SER A 111 -15.38 -20.36 -5.92
C SER A 111 -13.96 -20.26 -5.39
N LEU A 112 -13.42 -21.34 -4.81
CA LEU A 112 -12.03 -21.39 -4.34
C LEU A 112 -11.03 -21.24 -5.49
N LEU A 113 -11.26 -21.93 -6.61
CA LEU A 113 -10.39 -21.83 -7.78
C LEU A 113 -10.38 -20.40 -8.35
N GLY A 114 -11.54 -19.75 -8.47
CA GLY A 114 -11.63 -18.37 -8.94
C GLY A 114 -10.92 -17.39 -8.00
N LEU A 115 -11.03 -17.58 -6.68
CA LEU A 115 -10.30 -16.78 -5.70
C LEU A 115 -8.79 -16.94 -5.85
N LEU A 116 -8.29 -18.16 -6.02
CA LEU A 116 -6.85 -18.42 -6.24
C LEU A 116 -6.36 -17.77 -7.53
N ILE A 117 -7.14 -17.82 -8.61
CA ILE A 117 -6.81 -17.13 -9.87
C ILE A 117 -6.74 -15.62 -9.66
N LEU A 118 -7.69 -15.02 -8.92
CA LEU A 118 -7.67 -13.58 -8.62
C LEU A 118 -6.46 -13.18 -7.78
N ILE A 119 -6.10 -13.96 -6.76
CA ILE A 119 -4.90 -13.71 -5.96
C ILE A 119 -3.65 -13.78 -6.86
N PHE A 120 -3.57 -14.79 -7.74
CA PHE A 120 -2.47 -14.93 -8.68
C PHE A 120 -2.38 -13.75 -9.64
N LEU A 121 -3.51 -13.35 -10.26
CA LEU A 121 -3.58 -12.18 -11.15
C LEU A 121 -3.18 -10.89 -10.43
N GLY A 122 -3.56 -10.72 -9.18
CA GLY A 122 -3.14 -9.59 -8.35
C GLY A 122 -1.62 -9.53 -8.19
N GLN A 123 -0.97 -10.64 -7.87
CA GLN A 123 0.50 -10.69 -7.75
C GLN A 123 1.20 -10.48 -9.09
N TYR A 124 0.66 -11.04 -10.16
CA TYR A 124 1.14 -10.80 -11.52
C TYR A 124 1.05 -9.31 -11.90
N ALA A 125 -0.09 -8.69 -11.61
CA ALA A 125 -0.34 -7.27 -11.87
C ALA A 125 0.63 -6.36 -11.10
N ILE A 126 0.88 -6.63 -9.81
CA ILE A 126 1.83 -5.88 -8.97
C ILE A 126 3.23 -5.87 -9.61
N TYR A 127 3.72 -7.01 -10.09
CA TYR A 127 5.03 -7.09 -10.73
C TYR A 127 5.09 -6.31 -12.05
N ARG A 128 4.05 -6.43 -12.87
CA ARG A 128 3.93 -5.73 -14.16
C ARG A 128 3.80 -4.22 -13.98
N ALA A 129 3.02 -3.77 -12.99
CA ALA A 129 2.87 -2.37 -12.63
C ALA A 129 4.21 -1.77 -12.15
N ARG A 130 4.96 -2.51 -11.31
CA ARG A 130 6.30 -2.08 -10.91
C ARG A 130 7.23 -1.93 -12.11
N ARG A 131 7.20 -2.87 -13.05
CA ARG A 131 7.98 -2.82 -14.30
C ARG A 131 7.66 -1.56 -15.09
N TYR A 132 6.37 -1.24 -15.27
CA TYR A 132 5.93 -0.02 -15.94
C TYR A 132 6.46 1.25 -15.23
N ARG A 133 6.26 1.37 -13.92
CA ARG A 133 6.71 2.55 -13.15
C ARG A 133 8.21 2.76 -13.22
N LEU A 134 9.01 1.70 -13.13
CA LEU A 134 10.47 1.77 -13.26
C LEU A 134 10.87 2.30 -14.63
N THR A 135 10.28 1.82 -15.71
CA THR A 135 10.64 2.29 -17.07
C THR A 135 10.22 3.73 -17.35
N ARG A 136 9.33 4.30 -16.54
CA ARG A 136 8.92 5.72 -16.58
C ARG A 136 9.69 6.60 -15.60
N THR A 137 10.54 6.02 -14.76
CA THR A 137 11.42 6.75 -13.84
C THR A 137 12.77 6.96 -14.52
N ILE A 138 13.17 8.23 -14.64
CA ILE A 138 14.42 8.67 -15.27
C ILE A 138 15.24 9.44 -14.23
N TYR A 139 16.52 9.17 -14.20
CA TYR A 139 17.51 9.93 -13.42
C TYR A 139 18.74 10.17 -14.28
N ARG A 140 19.17 11.43 -14.42
CA ARG A 140 20.29 11.85 -15.30
C ARG A 140 20.16 11.32 -16.74
N GLY A 141 18.92 11.32 -17.28
CA GLY A 141 18.65 10.79 -18.64
C GLY A 141 18.66 9.26 -18.74
N VAL A 142 19.05 8.54 -17.69
CA VAL A 142 19.07 7.06 -17.67
C VAL A 142 17.77 6.53 -17.06
N ARG A 143 17.18 5.55 -17.72
CA ARG A 143 15.93 4.90 -17.28
C ARG A 143 16.22 3.70 -16.38
N PHE A 144 15.36 3.53 -15.39
CA PHE A 144 15.25 2.24 -14.70
C PHE A 144 14.48 1.26 -15.58
N HIS A 145 14.83 0.00 -15.52
CA HIS A 145 14.07 -1.04 -16.18
C HIS A 145 14.06 -2.33 -15.36
N GLN A 146 13.09 -3.19 -15.64
CA GLN A 146 12.90 -4.47 -14.94
C GLN A 146 12.68 -5.58 -15.95
N THR A 147 13.45 -6.65 -15.82
CA THR A 147 13.36 -7.89 -16.58
C THR A 147 12.65 -8.97 -15.73
N GLY A 148 12.74 -10.22 -16.16
CA GLY A 148 12.21 -11.36 -15.41
C GLY A 148 10.74 -11.66 -15.70
N SER A 149 10.31 -12.85 -15.28
CA SER A 149 8.95 -13.35 -15.50
C SER A 149 8.01 -12.94 -14.40
N ALA A 150 6.94 -12.19 -14.74
CA ALA A 150 5.87 -11.85 -13.81
C ALA A 150 5.08 -13.09 -13.35
N PHE A 151 5.00 -14.12 -14.21
CA PHE A 151 4.35 -15.38 -13.87
C PHE A 151 5.08 -16.12 -12.75
N LEU A 152 6.40 -16.27 -12.86
CA LEU A 152 7.21 -16.91 -11.81
C LEU A 152 7.16 -16.11 -10.50
N TYR A 153 7.19 -14.78 -10.59
CA TYR A 153 7.01 -13.93 -9.41
C TYR A 153 5.66 -14.18 -8.72
N ALA A 154 4.57 -14.20 -9.50
CA ALA A 154 3.23 -14.41 -8.97
C ALA A 154 3.10 -15.80 -8.32
N LEU A 155 3.64 -16.85 -8.95
CA LEU A 155 3.64 -18.20 -8.39
C LEU A 155 4.39 -18.26 -7.04
N CYS A 156 5.61 -17.71 -7.00
CA CYS A 156 6.37 -17.62 -5.75
C CYS A 156 5.62 -16.82 -4.68
N ALA A 157 5.00 -15.69 -5.07
CA ALA A 157 4.26 -14.86 -4.13
C ALA A 157 3.04 -15.58 -3.54
N VAL A 158 2.27 -16.30 -4.36
CA VAL A 158 1.12 -17.10 -3.88
C VAL A 158 1.56 -18.19 -2.91
N LEU A 159 2.64 -18.92 -3.23
CA LEU A 159 3.20 -19.93 -2.31
C LEU A 159 3.64 -19.32 -0.98
N TRP A 160 4.32 -18.17 -1.02
CA TRP A 160 4.69 -17.46 0.21
C TRP A 160 3.47 -16.97 0.99
N TRP A 161 2.41 -16.48 0.33
CA TRP A 161 1.18 -16.10 1.01
C TRP A 161 0.50 -17.28 1.71
N ALA A 162 0.47 -18.45 1.06
CA ALA A 162 -0.03 -19.66 1.70
C ALA A 162 0.79 -20.00 2.97
N LEU A 163 2.12 -19.89 2.91
CA LEU A 163 2.99 -20.14 4.07
C LEU A 163 2.81 -19.08 5.17
N ILE A 164 2.57 -17.81 4.82
CA ILE A 164 2.26 -16.74 5.78
C ILE A 164 0.97 -17.05 6.55
N ILE A 165 -0.07 -17.48 5.85
CA ILE A 165 -1.34 -17.87 6.48
C ILE A 165 -1.14 -19.06 7.39
N LEU A 166 -0.47 -20.13 6.92
CA LEU A 166 -0.21 -21.36 7.69
C LEU A 166 0.63 -21.08 8.95
N SER A 167 1.57 -20.13 8.89
CA SER A 167 2.43 -19.76 10.02
C SER A 167 1.87 -18.62 10.87
N ALA A 168 0.59 -18.25 10.72
CA ALA A 168 -0.02 -17.10 11.39
C ALA A 168 0.79 -15.79 11.26
N GLY A 169 1.41 -15.58 10.09
CA GLY A 169 2.19 -14.37 9.78
C GLY A 169 3.69 -14.46 10.08
N LEU A 170 4.19 -15.47 10.78
CA LEU A 170 5.62 -15.60 11.12
C LEU A 170 6.53 -15.76 9.89
N ALA A 171 6.03 -16.32 8.80
CA ALA A 171 6.76 -16.43 7.54
C ALA A 171 6.87 -15.12 6.75
N TYR A 172 6.12 -14.07 7.12
CA TYR A 172 6.07 -12.79 6.40
C TYR A 172 7.44 -12.13 6.17
N PRO A 173 8.36 -12.03 7.15
CA PRO A 173 9.68 -11.45 6.95
C PRO A 173 10.54 -12.19 5.91
N PHE A 174 10.44 -13.50 5.87
CA PHE A 174 11.17 -14.33 4.90
C PHE A 174 10.57 -14.20 3.51
N ALA A 175 9.25 -14.19 3.41
CA ALA A 175 8.53 -13.95 2.16
C ALA A 175 8.92 -12.59 1.55
N GLN A 176 8.91 -11.52 2.36
CA GLN A 176 9.32 -10.19 1.90
C GLN A 176 10.77 -10.16 1.42
N ALA A 177 11.69 -10.78 2.17
CA ALA A 177 13.08 -10.84 1.78
C ALA A 177 13.26 -11.56 0.43
N GLN A 178 12.64 -12.72 0.23
CA GLN A 178 12.74 -13.50 -1.01
C GLN A 178 12.10 -12.77 -2.20
N LEU A 179 10.92 -12.19 -2.00
CA LEU A 179 10.24 -11.43 -3.06
C LEU A 179 11.01 -10.15 -3.44
N GLU A 180 11.63 -9.45 -2.48
CA GLU A 180 12.48 -8.29 -2.76
C GLU A 180 13.80 -8.72 -3.44
N HIS A 181 14.41 -9.82 -3.05
CA HIS A 181 15.55 -10.41 -3.76
C HIS A 181 15.20 -10.71 -5.23
N PHE A 182 14.04 -11.34 -5.46
CA PHE A 182 13.59 -11.62 -6.82
C PHE A 182 13.40 -10.33 -7.63
N LYS A 183 12.70 -9.33 -7.07
CA LYS A 183 12.45 -8.05 -7.73
C LYS A 183 13.76 -7.30 -8.04
N MET A 184 14.65 -7.16 -7.07
CA MET A 184 15.89 -6.40 -7.23
C MET A 184 16.91 -7.09 -8.15
N ARG A 185 16.97 -8.42 -8.13
CA ARG A 185 17.82 -9.20 -9.05
C ARG A 185 17.48 -8.92 -10.53
N HIS A 186 16.22 -8.56 -10.82
CA HIS A 186 15.74 -8.27 -12.16
C HIS A 186 15.52 -6.77 -12.41
N THR A 187 15.94 -5.90 -11.48
CA THR A 187 15.86 -4.44 -11.62
C THR A 187 17.24 -3.90 -12.02
N PHE A 188 17.25 -2.97 -12.97
CA PHE A 188 18.45 -2.36 -13.48
C PHE A 188 18.29 -0.83 -13.51
N PHE A 189 19.38 -0.13 -13.28
CA PHE A 189 19.53 1.29 -13.59
C PHE A 189 20.55 1.41 -14.72
N GLY A 190 20.11 1.68 -15.94
CA GLY A 190 20.93 1.52 -17.12
C GLY A 190 21.54 0.10 -17.17
N ASN A 191 22.86 0.01 -17.22
CA ASN A 191 23.59 -1.26 -17.21
C ASN A 191 23.87 -1.80 -15.79
N LEU A 192 23.59 -1.04 -14.73
CA LEU A 192 23.84 -1.47 -13.36
C LEU A 192 22.71 -2.37 -12.84
N ARG A 193 23.06 -3.58 -12.44
CA ARG A 193 22.12 -4.55 -11.86
C ARG A 193 21.86 -4.26 -10.39
N GLY A 194 20.57 -4.28 -10.03
CA GLY A 194 20.13 -4.19 -8.64
C GLY A 194 20.38 -5.49 -7.86
N ARG A 195 20.64 -5.35 -6.56
CA ARG A 195 20.73 -6.44 -5.59
C ARG A 195 20.00 -6.02 -4.32
N PHE A 196 19.49 -6.99 -3.59
CA PHE A 196 18.89 -6.77 -2.30
C PHE A 196 19.71 -7.45 -1.22
N GLY A 197 20.16 -6.72 -0.20
CA GLY A 197 20.98 -7.24 0.90
C GLY A 197 20.22 -7.42 2.20
N GLY A 198 18.88 -7.20 2.20
CA GLY A 198 18.06 -7.30 3.41
C GLY A 198 17.82 -8.76 3.81
N SER A 199 18.11 -9.11 5.08
CA SER A 199 17.84 -10.44 5.62
C SER A 199 16.43 -10.51 6.23
N GLY A 200 15.69 -11.59 5.94
CA GLY A 200 14.38 -11.88 6.56
C GLY A 200 14.49 -12.10 8.06
N TRP A 201 15.62 -12.65 8.53
CA TRP A 201 15.87 -12.86 9.95
C TRP A 201 15.96 -11.55 10.74
N HIS A 202 16.65 -10.55 10.21
CA HIS A 202 16.71 -9.23 10.84
C HIS A 202 15.33 -8.56 10.93
N LEU A 203 14.48 -8.77 9.93
CA LEU A 203 13.12 -8.24 9.95
C LEU A 203 12.26 -9.00 10.95
N LEU A 204 12.40 -10.34 11.04
CA LEU A 204 11.69 -11.18 12.00
C LEU A 204 11.98 -10.75 13.44
N VAL A 205 13.27 -10.69 13.82
CA VAL A 205 13.66 -10.36 15.20
C VAL A 205 13.12 -9.00 15.63
N ARG A 206 13.10 -8.01 14.75
CA ARG A 206 12.56 -6.67 15.04
C ARG A 206 11.04 -6.61 15.01
N GLY A 207 10.39 -7.43 14.20
CA GLY A 207 8.94 -7.49 14.07
C GLY A 207 8.26 -8.42 15.10
N LEU A 208 9.00 -9.41 15.65
CA LEU A 208 8.46 -10.42 16.56
C LEU A 208 7.76 -9.84 17.80
N PRO A 209 8.31 -8.82 18.49
CA PRO A 209 7.62 -8.22 19.64
C PRO A 209 6.27 -7.60 19.24
N LEU A 210 6.20 -6.93 18.08
CA LEU A 210 4.96 -6.33 17.58
C LEU A 210 3.94 -7.40 17.19
N TRP A 211 4.41 -8.46 16.53
CA TRP A 211 3.59 -9.62 16.19
C TRP A 211 3.03 -10.29 17.45
N ALA A 212 3.86 -10.59 18.44
CA ALA A 212 3.43 -11.23 19.68
C ALA A 212 2.42 -10.36 20.43
N PHE A 213 2.66 -9.05 20.54
CA PHE A 213 1.74 -8.11 21.18
C PHE A 213 0.37 -8.06 20.50
N THR A 214 0.31 -8.25 19.19
CA THR A 214 -0.96 -8.25 18.44
C THR A 214 -1.61 -9.62 18.46
N VAL A 215 -0.86 -10.68 18.11
CA VAL A 215 -1.42 -12.01 17.84
C VAL A 215 -1.73 -12.79 19.11
N VAL A 216 -0.93 -12.67 20.16
CA VAL A 216 -1.14 -13.44 21.39
C VAL A 216 -2.49 -13.11 22.07
N PRO A 217 -2.84 -11.83 22.30
CA PRO A 217 -4.16 -11.50 22.84
C PRO A 217 -5.32 -11.88 21.92
N LEU A 218 -5.13 -11.77 20.59
CA LEU A 218 -6.14 -12.25 19.62
C LEU A 218 -6.36 -13.76 19.73
N ALA A 219 -5.29 -14.54 19.86
CA ALA A 219 -5.38 -15.98 20.04
C ALA A 219 -6.08 -16.34 21.36
N ILE A 220 -5.75 -15.65 22.45
CA ILE A 220 -6.42 -15.81 23.75
C ILE A 220 -7.92 -15.49 23.63
N GLY A 221 -8.27 -14.37 23.00
CA GLY A 221 -9.65 -13.96 22.76
C GLY A 221 -10.41 -14.96 21.90
N ALA A 222 -9.80 -15.46 20.82
CA ALA A 222 -10.39 -16.49 19.96
C ALA A 222 -10.64 -17.79 20.72
N ILE A 223 -9.67 -18.27 21.50
CA ILE A 223 -9.83 -19.48 22.33
C ILE A 223 -10.92 -19.28 23.37
N ALA A 224 -10.98 -18.12 24.03
CA ALA A 224 -12.01 -17.81 25.01
C ALA A 224 -13.40 -17.80 24.36
N THR A 225 -13.54 -17.19 23.17
CA THR A 225 -14.79 -17.18 22.40
C THR A 225 -15.22 -18.59 22.02
N ILE A 226 -14.29 -19.42 21.48
CA ILE A 226 -14.57 -20.80 21.08
C ILE A 226 -15.04 -21.65 22.29
N ARG A 227 -14.46 -21.43 23.47
CA ARG A 227 -14.85 -22.12 24.72
C ARG A 227 -16.18 -21.64 25.28
N ALA A 228 -16.56 -20.40 25.02
CA ALA A 228 -17.83 -19.83 25.47
C ALA A 228 -19.05 -20.26 24.60
N ILE A 229 -18.80 -20.79 23.39
CA ILE A 229 -19.87 -21.29 22.50
C ILE A 229 -20.42 -22.60 23.03
N ASP A 230 -21.74 -22.70 23.22
CA ASP A 230 -22.42 -23.95 23.48
C ASP A 230 -22.61 -24.77 22.18
N TRP A 231 -21.65 -25.64 21.91
CA TRP A 231 -21.62 -26.48 20.71
C TRP A 231 -22.77 -27.50 20.67
N ASN A 232 -23.32 -27.91 21.83
CA ASN A 232 -24.45 -28.85 21.88
C ASN A 232 -25.74 -28.16 21.40
N ALA A 233 -26.00 -26.95 21.89
CA ALA A 233 -27.10 -26.15 21.41
C ALA A 233 -27.00 -25.84 19.91
N LEU A 234 -25.79 -25.61 19.40
CA LEU A 234 -25.54 -25.33 17.99
C LEU A 234 -25.82 -26.56 17.10
N ASN A 235 -25.39 -27.76 17.51
CA ASN A 235 -25.56 -29.00 16.76
C ASN A 235 -27.00 -29.50 16.74
N THR A 236 -27.81 -29.10 17.72
CA THR A 236 -29.25 -29.45 17.80
C THR A 236 -30.17 -28.47 17.06
N ALA A 237 -29.63 -27.30 16.66
CA ALA A 237 -30.40 -26.29 15.95
C ALA A 237 -30.61 -26.69 14.48
N THR A 238 -31.86 -26.96 14.10
CA THR A 238 -32.26 -27.30 12.74
C THR A 238 -33.32 -26.32 12.19
N GLY A 239 -33.21 -25.97 10.91
CA GLY A 239 -34.22 -25.16 10.21
C GLY A 239 -34.19 -23.65 10.50
N ALA A 240 -35.33 -22.98 10.44
CA ALA A 240 -35.45 -21.52 10.56
C ALA A 240 -34.98 -20.97 11.92
N ASP A 241 -35.03 -21.79 12.97
CA ASP A 241 -34.60 -21.43 14.32
C ASP A 241 -33.09 -21.50 14.54
N ALA A 242 -32.32 -22.03 13.57
CA ALA A 242 -30.86 -22.16 13.68
C ALA A 242 -30.20 -20.83 13.99
N ARG A 243 -30.65 -19.73 13.37
CA ARG A 243 -30.11 -18.40 13.59
C ARG A 243 -30.41 -17.84 14.98
N ALA A 244 -31.64 -18.06 15.47
CA ALA A 244 -32.07 -17.65 16.82
C ALA A 244 -31.36 -18.47 17.89
N THR A 245 -31.15 -19.77 17.65
CA THR A 245 -30.41 -20.68 18.54
C THR A 245 -28.94 -20.33 18.53
N TRP A 246 -28.39 -19.94 17.40
CA TRP A 246 -27.00 -19.44 17.28
C TRP A 246 -26.75 -18.21 18.16
N VAL A 247 -27.70 -17.24 18.10
CA VAL A 247 -27.63 -16.02 18.92
C VAL A 247 -27.77 -16.37 20.41
N LYS A 248 -28.62 -17.32 20.80
CA LYS A 248 -28.76 -17.79 22.20
C LYS A 248 -27.55 -18.62 22.67
N ALA A 249 -27.03 -19.52 21.82
CA ALA A 249 -25.90 -20.39 22.15
C ALA A 249 -24.57 -19.62 22.25
N SER A 250 -24.46 -18.47 21.56
CA SER A 250 -23.30 -17.58 21.68
C SER A 250 -23.25 -16.81 23.00
N GLY A 251 -24.28 -16.92 23.85
CA GLY A 251 -24.30 -16.32 25.20
C GLY A 251 -24.07 -14.81 25.18
N PHE A 252 -25.07 -14.05 24.82
CA PHE A 252 -25.00 -12.60 24.49
C PHE A 252 -24.26 -11.74 25.53
N ASP A 253 -24.11 -12.17 26.78
CA ASP A 253 -23.53 -11.33 27.84
C ASP A 253 -22.01 -11.44 27.98
N SER A 254 -21.42 -12.62 27.90
CA SER A 254 -19.97 -12.80 28.11
C SER A 254 -19.18 -12.92 26.82
N THR A 255 -19.72 -13.57 25.80
CA THR A 255 -19.07 -13.75 24.51
C THR A 255 -18.96 -12.44 23.74
N ASP A 256 -19.99 -11.60 23.80
CA ASP A 256 -20.00 -10.29 23.15
C ASP A 256 -18.95 -9.35 23.75
N VAL A 257 -18.79 -9.37 25.08
CA VAL A 257 -17.75 -8.61 25.76
C VAL A 257 -16.36 -9.07 25.33
N ILE A 258 -16.12 -10.38 25.24
CA ILE A 258 -14.84 -10.94 24.77
C ILE A 258 -14.57 -10.55 23.33
N VAL A 259 -15.56 -10.66 22.44
CA VAL A 259 -15.45 -10.28 21.02
C VAL A 259 -15.19 -8.78 20.90
N ALA A 260 -15.95 -7.95 21.65
CA ALA A 260 -15.78 -6.50 21.64
C ALA A 260 -14.38 -6.08 22.13
N LEU A 261 -13.90 -6.65 23.23
CA LEU A 261 -12.56 -6.38 23.76
C LEU A 261 -11.47 -6.84 22.81
N THR A 262 -11.62 -8.01 22.20
CA THR A 262 -10.67 -8.55 21.21
C THR A 262 -10.65 -7.69 19.95
N GLY A 263 -11.80 -7.25 19.49
CA GLY A 263 -11.94 -6.32 18.36
C GLY A 263 -11.32 -4.95 18.65
N ALA A 264 -11.61 -4.38 19.83
CA ALA A 264 -11.02 -3.13 20.28
C ALA A 264 -9.49 -3.23 20.39
N TRP A 265 -8.98 -4.34 20.93
CA TRP A 265 -7.55 -4.62 20.99
C TRP A 265 -6.90 -4.65 19.60
N LEU A 266 -7.53 -5.33 18.64
CA LEU A 266 -7.05 -5.37 17.26
C LEU A 266 -6.97 -3.97 16.64
N LEU A 267 -8.03 -3.19 16.76
CA LEU A 267 -8.08 -1.82 16.23
C LEU A 267 -7.02 -0.92 16.88
N CYS A 268 -6.88 -0.97 18.21
CA CYS A 268 -5.87 -0.21 18.94
C CYS A 268 -4.44 -0.66 18.54
N SER A 269 -4.22 -1.97 18.43
CA SER A 269 -2.93 -2.53 18.01
C SER A 269 -2.56 -2.07 16.61
N LEU A 270 -3.48 -2.16 15.66
CA LEU A 270 -3.25 -1.68 14.28
C LEU A 270 -2.96 -0.19 14.25
N ALA A 271 -3.71 0.62 14.97
CA ALA A 271 -3.51 2.07 14.99
C ALA A 271 -2.13 2.47 15.57
N LEU A 272 -1.68 1.81 16.64
CA LEU A 272 -0.45 2.15 17.34
C LEU A 272 0.80 1.45 16.78
N LEU A 273 0.69 0.17 16.42
CA LEU A 273 1.85 -0.63 16.03
C LEU A 273 2.14 -0.58 14.53
N TYR A 274 1.12 -0.32 13.69
CA TYR A 274 1.32 -0.22 12.25
C TYR A 274 2.34 0.86 11.86
N PRO A 275 2.32 2.09 12.40
CA PRO A 275 3.35 3.08 12.11
C PRO A 275 4.77 2.64 12.49
N ILE A 276 4.90 1.92 13.60
CA ILE A 276 6.18 1.39 14.08
C ILE A 276 6.69 0.30 13.14
N PHE A 277 5.81 -0.66 12.82
CA PHE A 277 6.12 -1.73 11.87
C PHE A 277 6.49 -1.18 10.49
N HIS A 278 5.71 -0.20 10.00
CA HIS A 278 5.96 0.46 8.71
C HIS A 278 7.35 1.15 8.68
N ALA A 279 7.73 1.82 9.76
CA ALA A 279 9.07 2.43 9.87
C ALA A 279 10.19 1.39 9.86
N ILE A 280 10.03 0.27 10.58
CA ILE A 280 10.98 -0.85 10.60
C ILE A 280 11.12 -1.46 9.20
N MET A 281 9.99 -1.70 8.54
CA MET A 281 9.92 -2.26 7.21
C MET A 281 10.60 -1.35 6.17
N LEU A 282 10.29 -0.06 6.18
CA LEU A 282 10.90 0.93 5.26
C LEU A 282 12.41 1.02 5.48
N ARG A 283 12.87 1.13 6.72
CA ARG A 283 14.30 1.17 7.04
C ARG A 283 15.01 -0.08 6.57
N TRP A 284 14.44 -1.26 6.83
CA TRP A 284 14.98 -2.54 6.38
C TRP A 284 15.04 -2.62 4.86
N TRP A 285 13.96 -2.26 4.18
CA TRP A 285 13.85 -2.30 2.73
C TRP A 285 14.84 -1.37 2.05
N VAL A 286 14.89 -0.10 2.46
CA VAL A 286 15.80 0.90 1.90
C VAL A 286 17.26 0.51 2.12
N SER A 287 17.61 0.08 3.35
CA SER A 287 18.99 -0.32 3.67
C SER A 287 19.44 -1.61 2.96
N GLY A 288 18.50 -2.35 2.37
CA GLY A 288 18.79 -3.53 1.55
C GLY A 288 19.08 -3.23 0.09
N LEU A 289 18.79 -2.01 -0.40
CA LEU A 289 18.94 -1.65 -1.80
C LEU A 289 20.41 -1.45 -2.17
N ARG A 290 20.83 -2.06 -3.29
CA ARG A 290 22.16 -1.90 -3.88
C ARG A 290 22.09 -1.90 -5.40
N PHE A 291 22.90 -1.07 -6.07
CA PHE A 291 23.06 -1.05 -7.52
C PHE A 291 24.56 -1.05 -7.84
N GLY A 292 25.08 -2.17 -8.33
CA GLY A 292 26.53 -2.34 -8.47
C GLY A 292 27.22 -2.13 -7.12
N ASP A 293 28.13 -1.15 -7.07
CA ASP A 293 28.89 -0.75 -5.87
C ASP A 293 28.19 0.33 -5.04
N VAL A 294 27.06 0.86 -5.54
CA VAL A 294 26.26 1.85 -4.81
C VAL A 294 25.42 1.15 -3.75
N ALA A 295 25.63 1.48 -2.50
CA ALA A 295 24.82 0.98 -1.40
C ALA A 295 23.99 2.11 -0.76
N VAL A 296 22.73 1.81 -0.46
CA VAL A 296 21.82 2.73 0.20
C VAL A 296 21.68 2.32 1.67
N ARG A 297 21.81 3.29 2.57
CA ARG A 297 21.50 3.12 3.98
C ARG A 297 20.38 4.08 4.39
N SER A 298 19.62 3.73 5.39
CA SER A 298 18.55 4.58 5.92
C SER A 298 18.76 4.84 7.40
N SER A 299 18.83 6.12 7.77
CA SER A 299 18.84 6.60 9.16
C SER A 299 17.43 6.92 9.68
N LEU A 300 16.38 6.36 9.06
CA LEU A 300 14.97 6.63 9.38
C LEU A 300 14.66 6.34 10.85
N ARG A 301 14.16 7.38 11.56
CA ARG A 301 13.75 7.27 12.95
C ARG A 301 12.27 6.89 13.05
N ILE A 302 11.95 5.88 13.86
CA ILE A 302 10.57 5.41 14.09
C ILE A 302 9.67 6.57 14.55
N ALA A 303 10.15 7.43 15.45
CA ALA A 303 9.40 8.56 15.97
C ALA A 303 8.95 9.55 14.88
N ARG A 304 9.75 9.77 13.82
CA ARG A 304 9.34 10.64 12.70
C ARG A 304 8.16 10.07 11.94
N VAL A 305 8.19 8.77 11.62
CA VAL A 305 7.09 8.09 10.94
C VAL A 305 5.86 8.05 11.83
N PHE A 306 6.02 7.72 13.11
CA PHE A 306 4.92 7.75 14.08
C PHE A 306 4.27 9.14 14.15
N GLY A 307 5.05 10.21 14.19
CA GLY A 307 4.54 11.58 14.19
C GLY A 307 3.77 11.95 12.91
N VAL A 308 4.10 11.34 11.77
CA VAL A 308 3.31 11.49 10.51
C VAL A 308 1.93 10.86 10.68
N TYR A 309 1.85 9.65 11.21
CA TYR A 309 0.57 8.97 11.46
C TYR A 309 -0.25 9.64 12.55
N ALA A 310 0.39 10.11 13.64
CA ALA A 310 -0.30 10.86 14.68
C ALA A 310 -0.97 12.14 14.12
N ARG A 311 -0.28 12.86 13.25
CA ARG A 311 -0.86 14.02 12.53
C ARG A 311 -2.02 13.61 11.62
N PHE A 312 -1.90 12.47 10.96
CA PHE A 312 -3.01 11.95 10.15
C PHE A 312 -4.24 11.66 11.01
N PHE A 313 -4.08 10.95 12.13
CA PHE A 313 -5.20 10.67 13.05
C PHE A 313 -5.82 11.95 13.59
N GLY A 314 -5.01 12.93 13.99
CA GLY A 314 -5.53 14.24 14.43
C GLY A 314 -6.33 14.96 13.35
N ASN A 315 -5.81 15.03 12.12
CA ASN A 315 -6.50 15.64 10.99
C ASN A 315 -7.75 14.86 10.58
N ALA A 316 -7.71 13.54 10.62
CA ALA A 316 -8.85 12.68 10.33
C ALA A 316 -9.97 12.85 11.36
N THR A 317 -9.64 12.89 12.65
CA THR A 317 -10.61 13.15 13.74
C THR A 317 -11.25 14.53 13.58
N LEU A 318 -10.47 15.57 13.33
CA LEU A 318 -10.99 16.92 13.08
C LEU A 318 -11.93 16.93 11.86
N PHE A 319 -11.52 16.29 10.77
CA PHE A 319 -12.33 16.16 9.57
C PHE A 319 -13.65 15.42 9.85
N THR A 320 -13.60 14.31 10.63
CA THR A 320 -14.80 13.55 11.06
C THR A 320 -15.76 14.44 11.83
N ALA A 321 -15.25 15.21 12.78
CA ALA A 321 -16.08 16.11 13.60
C ALA A 321 -16.78 17.18 12.73
N ILE A 322 -16.01 17.81 11.80
CA ILE A 322 -16.56 18.82 10.89
C ILE A 322 -17.57 18.21 9.94
N ALA A 323 -17.24 17.08 9.30
CA ALA A 323 -18.12 16.39 8.36
C ALA A 323 -19.42 15.91 9.06
N GLY A 324 -19.30 15.34 10.27
CA GLY A 324 -20.43 14.91 11.08
C GLY A 324 -21.36 16.08 11.46
N ALA A 325 -20.78 17.21 11.87
CA ALA A 325 -21.56 18.42 12.16
C ALA A 325 -22.33 18.95 10.92
N LEU A 326 -21.62 19.01 9.76
CA LEU A 326 -22.24 19.44 8.51
C LEU A 326 -23.35 18.50 8.04
N LEU A 327 -23.14 17.19 8.16
CA LEU A 327 -24.16 16.19 7.86
C LEU A 327 -25.37 16.29 8.79
N GLY A 328 -25.15 16.47 10.09
CA GLY A 328 -26.22 16.65 11.08
C GLY A 328 -27.07 17.88 10.78
N ILE A 329 -26.43 19.02 10.51
CA ILE A 329 -27.11 20.28 10.13
C ILE A 329 -27.87 20.09 8.81
N GLY A 330 -27.22 19.47 7.81
CA GLY A 330 -27.82 19.19 6.50
C GLY A 330 -29.03 18.28 6.59
N ALA A 331 -28.96 17.19 7.35
CA ALA A 331 -30.07 16.26 7.56
C ALA A 331 -31.22 16.93 8.29
N PHE A 332 -30.95 17.73 9.33
CA PHE A 332 -31.98 18.51 10.05
C PHE A 332 -32.65 19.52 9.13
N GLY A 333 -31.87 20.29 8.32
CA GLY A 333 -32.43 21.23 7.36
C GLY A 333 -33.30 20.57 6.30
N LEU A 334 -32.83 19.43 5.76
CA LEU A 334 -33.55 18.66 4.75
C LEU A 334 -34.88 18.10 5.30
N SER A 335 -34.90 17.57 6.52
CA SER A 335 -36.10 17.06 7.17
C SER A 335 -37.19 18.14 7.33
N LYS A 336 -36.79 19.40 7.54
CA LYS A 336 -37.72 20.56 7.60
C LYS A 336 -38.30 20.94 6.23
N ILE A 337 -37.49 20.80 5.15
CA ILE A 337 -37.90 21.18 3.79
C ILE A 337 -38.77 20.11 3.13
N THR A 338 -38.42 18.84 3.31
CA THR A 338 -39.09 17.71 2.63
C THR A 338 -40.24 17.10 3.42
N GLY A 339 -40.50 17.55 4.67
CA GLY A 339 -41.48 16.94 5.54
C GLY A 339 -41.11 15.54 6.02
N GLY A 340 -39.85 15.15 5.90
CA GLY A 340 -39.33 13.83 6.27
C GLY A 340 -39.32 12.81 5.13
N PRO A 341 -38.79 11.60 5.36
CA PRO A 341 -38.64 10.56 4.35
C PRO A 341 -39.95 9.87 3.91
N SER A 342 -41.11 10.37 4.35
CA SER A 342 -42.42 9.77 4.08
C SER A 342 -42.91 9.92 2.63
N SER A 343 -42.25 10.73 1.79
CA SER A 343 -42.62 10.91 0.39
C SER A 343 -41.55 10.28 -0.52
N MET A 344 -41.95 9.66 -1.63
CA MET A 344 -41.00 9.09 -2.63
C MET A 344 -39.97 10.12 -3.12
N ARG A 345 -40.37 11.40 -3.26
CA ARG A 345 -39.46 12.49 -3.60
C ARG A 345 -38.46 12.78 -2.51
N GLY A 346 -38.88 12.78 -1.24
CA GLY A 346 -37.99 12.96 -0.10
C GLY A 346 -37.00 11.83 0.05
N GLU A 347 -37.40 10.59 -0.19
CA GLU A 347 -36.52 9.42 -0.16
C GLU A 347 -35.45 9.47 -1.27
N ILE A 348 -35.82 9.79 -2.51
CA ILE A 348 -34.86 9.93 -3.63
C ILE A 348 -33.85 11.05 -3.34
N ILE A 349 -34.30 12.23 -2.91
CA ILE A 349 -33.43 13.36 -2.61
C ILE A 349 -32.46 12.99 -1.48
N THR A 350 -32.93 12.38 -0.41
CA THR A 350 -32.13 11.96 0.73
C THR A 350 -31.09 10.92 0.31
N THR A 351 -31.47 9.95 -0.53
CA THR A 351 -30.56 8.91 -1.02
C THR A 351 -29.46 9.50 -1.90
N VAL A 352 -29.79 10.38 -2.84
CA VAL A 352 -28.80 11.02 -3.72
C VAL A 352 -27.84 11.90 -2.92
N LEU A 353 -28.35 12.71 -1.98
CA LEU A 353 -27.50 13.54 -1.12
C LEU A 353 -26.62 12.72 -0.19
N SER A 354 -27.12 11.62 0.39
CA SER A 354 -26.33 10.74 1.24
C SER A 354 -25.22 10.05 0.46
N LEU A 355 -25.47 9.61 -0.78
CA LEU A 355 -24.46 9.04 -1.65
C LEU A 355 -23.39 10.07 -2.01
N GLY A 356 -23.79 11.29 -2.36
CA GLY A 356 -22.85 12.40 -2.64
C GLY A 356 -22.02 12.76 -1.41
N ALA A 357 -22.63 12.82 -0.23
CA ALA A 357 -21.93 13.08 1.03
C ALA A 357 -20.93 11.96 1.36
N TYR A 358 -21.33 10.69 1.19
CA TYR A 358 -20.42 9.55 1.37
C TYR A 358 -19.19 9.64 0.43
N ALA A 359 -19.43 9.94 -0.84
CA ALA A 359 -18.34 10.11 -1.80
C ALA A 359 -17.41 11.29 -1.42
N ALA A 360 -17.97 12.42 -0.99
CA ALA A 360 -17.19 13.58 -0.55
C ALA A 360 -16.35 13.27 0.71
N ILE A 361 -16.93 12.54 1.68
CA ILE A 361 -16.22 12.10 2.89
C ILE A 361 -15.09 11.13 2.54
N ALA A 362 -15.34 10.14 1.69
CA ALA A 362 -14.34 9.18 1.25
C ALA A 362 -13.16 9.88 0.54
N LEU A 363 -13.45 10.82 -0.37
CA LEU A 363 -12.44 11.64 -1.04
C LEU A 363 -11.69 12.56 -0.07
N GLY A 364 -12.36 13.10 0.94
CA GLY A 364 -11.75 13.89 2.00
C GLY A 364 -10.71 13.09 2.79
N TYR A 365 -11.08 11.90 3.26
CA TYR A 365 -10.15 11.00 3.95
C TYR A 365 -8.98 10.59 3.06
N TRP A 366 -9.25 10.25 1.80
CA TRP A 366 -8.21 9.93 0.83
C TRP A 366 -7.22 11.09 0.64
N THR A 367 -7.74 12.32 0.50
CA THR A 367 -6.93 13.54 0.36
C THR A 367 -6.05 13.78 1.59
N ILE A 368 -6.62 13.68 2.78
CA ILE A 368 -5.90 13.82 4.06
C ILE A 368 -4.80 12.76 4.16
N TYR A 369 -5.10 11.49 3.82
CA TYR A 369 -4.13 10.41 3.84
C TYR A 369 -2.97 10.67 2.87
N GLN A 370 -3.25 11.06 1.62
CA GLN A 370 -2.22 11.37 0.63
C GLN A 370 -1.33 12.54 1.06
N ALA A 371 -1.95 13.62 1.56
CA ALA A 371 -1.23 14.83 1.94
C ALA A 371 -0.42 14.67 3.23
N THR A 372 -0.90 13.88 4.19
CA THR A 372 -0.23 13.71 5.49
C THR A 372 0.66 12.49 5.51
N VAL A 373 0.13 11.29 5.21
CA VAL A 373 0.87 10.04 5.34
C VAL A 373 1.81 9.85 4.16
N LYS A 374 1.30 9.84 2.94
CA LYS A 374 2.14 9.54 1.77
C LYS A 374 3.26 10.57 1.58
N LEU A 375 2.92 11.84 1.54
CA LEU A 375 3.93 12.90 1.42
C LEU A 375 4.87 12.92 2.63
N GLY A 376 4.33 12.79 3.85
CA GLY A 376 5.12 12.80 5.08
C GLY A 376 6.10 11.64 5.17
N VAL A 377 5.65 10.42 4.88
CA VAL A 377 6.50 9.23 4.86
C VAL A 377 7.52 9.31 3.72
N TRP A 378 7.11 9.73 2.52
CA TRP A 378 8.01 9.95 1.38
C TRP A 378 9.15 10.89 1.76
N ARG A 379 8.83 12.06 2.33
CA ARG A 379 9.83 13.03 2.82
C ARG A 379 10.75 12.40 3.86
N CYS A 380 10.20 11.73 4.89
CA CYS A 380 11.00 11.09 5.93
C CYS A 380 11.96 10.04 5.37
N VAL A 381 11.52 9.25 4.39
CA VAL A 381 12.36 8.24 3.72
C VAL A 381 13.48 8.94 2.95
N ILE A 382 13.16 9.87 2.04
CA ILE A 382 14.15 10.55 1.20
C ILE A 382 15.20 11.29 2.06
N GLU A 383 14.78 12.04 3.09
CA GLU A 383 15.68 12.76 3.98
C GLU A 383 16.53 11.84 4.88
N SER A 384 16.17 10.54 4.98
CA SER A 384 16.92 9.55 5.74
C SER A 384 17.91 8.74 4.92
N LEU A 385 17.96 8.93 3.59
CA LEU A 385 18.82 8.16 2.70
C LEU A 385 20.27 8.66 2.82
N GLU A 386 21.17 7.71 2.97
CA GLU A 386 22.60 7.89 2.89
C GLU A 386 23.11 6.99 1.76
N ILE A 387 23.59 7.59 0.68
CA ILE A 387 24.06 6.85 -0.50
C ILE A 387 25.58 6.87 -0.51
N SER A 388 26.16 5.69 -0.39
CA SER A 388 27.61 5.52 -0.52
C SER A 388 27.98 5.30 -1.98
N ASN A 389 29.14 5.87 -2.37
CA ASN A 389 29.72 5.73 -3.71
C ASN A 389 28.81 6.26 -4.85
N SER A 390 28.20 7.43 -4.64
CA SER A 390 27.33 8.08 -5.64
C SER A 390 28.04 8.41 -6.96
N ALA A 391 29.36 8.56 -6.96
CA ALA A 391 30.16 8.78 -8.15
C ALA A 391 30.05 7.62 -9.19
N ALA A 392 29.78 6.39 -8.73
CA ALA A 392 29.55 5.27 -9.64
C ALA A 392 28.28 5.43 -10.51
N LEU A 393 27.34 6.33 -10.13
CA LEU A 393 26.16 6.65 -10.93
C LEU A 393 26.47 7.58 -12.12
N GLU A 394 27.65 8.19 -12.18
CA GLU A 394 28.04 9.11 -13.27
C GLU A 394 28.44 8.37 -14.55
N HIS A 395 28.87 7.12 -14.43
CA HIS A 395 29.37 6.32 -15.55
C HIS A 395 28.37 5.27 -16.04
N VAL A 396 27.07 5.45 -15.74
CA VAL A 396 26.03 4.49 -16.11
C VAL A 396 25.62 4.68 -17.56
N ALA A 397 25.76 3.62 -18.37
CA ALA A 397 25.28 3.61 -19.73
C ALA A 397 23.75 3.43 -19.78
N ALA A 398 23.07 4.20 -20.63
CA ALA A 398 21.65 4.05 -20.84
C ALA A 398 21.33 2.69 -21.46
N ALA A 399 20.37 1.96 -20.88
CA ALA A 399 19.91 0.66 -21.36
C ALA A 399 18.42 0.46 -21.00
N GLY A 400 17.75 -0.44 -21.72
CA GLY A 400 16.37 -0.84 -21.47
C GLY A 400 15.33 -0.11 -22.32
N GLU A 401 14.22 -0.79 -22.56
CA GLU A 401 13.07 -0.31 -23.34
C GLU A 401 11.89 0.06 -22.43
N ALA A 402 10.98 0.89 -22.97
CA ALA A 402 9.76 1.25 -22.28
C ALA A 402 8.79 0.06 -22.17
N ALA A 403 8.29 -0.23 -20.98
CA ALA A 403 7.32 -1.29 -20.76
C ALA A 403 5.90 -0.88 -21.15
N SER A 404 5.09 -1.88 -21.53
CA SER A 404 3.67 -1.69 -21.83
C SER A 404 2.85 -1.24 -20.62
N PRO A 405 1.85 -0.35 -20.78
CA PRO A 405 1.00 0.16 -19.71
C PRO A 405 -0.03 -0.86 -19.19
N ILE A 406 -0.25 -1.98 -19.87
CA ILE A 406 -1.26 -2.99 -19.50
C ILE A 406 -1.06 -3.52 -18.08
N GLY A 407 0.20 -3.66 -17.63
CA GLY A 407 0.50 -4.14 -16.28
C GLY A 407 0.04 -3.19 -15.18
N GLU A 408 0.19 -1.88 -15.37
CA GLU A 408 -0.29 -0.87 -14.43
C GLU A 408 -1.82 -0.80 -14.46
N GLY A 409 -2.42 -0.85 -15.66
CA GLY A 409 -3.87 -0.88 -15.81
C GLY A 409 -4.51 -2.10 -15.14
N LEU A 410 -3.89 -3.28 -15.24
CA LEU A 410 -4.35 -4.48 -14.55
C LEU A 410 -4.25 -4.33 -13.03
N ALA A 411 -3.16 -3.78 -12.51
CA ALA A 411 -3.00 -3.53 -11.09
C ALA A 411 -4.01 -2.51 -10.56
N ASP A 412 -4.32 -1.49 -11.35
CA ASP A 412 -5.31 -0.47 -11.03
C ASP A 412 -6.74 -1.03 -11.07
N ALA A 413 -7.06 -1.87 -12.07
CA ALA A 413 -8.35 -2.54 -12.16
C ALA A 413 -8.61 -3.52 -11.01
N LEU A 414 -7.57 -4.19 -10.51
CA LEU A 414 -7.63 -5.08 -9.36
C LEU A 414 -7.42 -4.34 -8.01
N ASN A 415 -7.20 -3.02 -8.05
CA ASN A 415 -6.90 -2.18 -6.88
C ASN A 415 -5.71 -2.70 -6.02
N VAL A 416 -4.68 -3.28 -6.66
CA VAL A 416 -3.51 -3.88 -5.99
C VAL A 416 -2.21 -3.10 -6.23
N GLY A 417 -2.24 -2.01 -6.97
CA GLY A 417 -1.08 -1.17 -7.28
C GLY A 417 -1.02 0.05 -6.36
N GLY A 418 -0.24 -0.01 -5.29
CA GLY A 418 0.11 1.20 -4.53
C GLY A 418 1.01 2.16 -5.34
N ILE A 419 0.96 3.48 -5.06
CA ILE A 419 1.91 4.48 -5.62
C ILE A 419 3.30 4.16 -5.10
#